data_0a04011a4362412153fb7c1d77037523
#
_entry.id   0a04011a4362412153fb7c1d77037523
#
_cell.length_a   1.000
_cell.length_b   1.000
_cell.length_c   1.000
_cell.angle_alpha   90.00
_cell.angle_beta   90.00
_cell.angle_gamma   90.00
#
_symmetry.space_group_name_H-M   'P 1'
#
loop_
_entity.id
_entity.type
_entity.pdbx_description
1 polymer ?
#
loop_
_entity_poly.entity_id
_entity_poly.type
_entity_poly.pdbx_seq_one_letter_code
_entity_poly.pdbx_strand_id
1 'polypeptide(L)'
;MKILLSGEGPTDLGVCNNAQGRCDGADFKKGPMTQLLIQLLEPLLGYSLADFPESFAYVSETALCAQTKATPARLQPTRGKKKGVETSYFYGNAMTLGRMAFDLAAEVGDSVVAIFFRDTDGTHSSHTGLWQDK
;
A
#
# COMPACT_ATOMS: atom_id res chain seq x y z
N MET A 1 -2.06 -6.55 15.52
CA MET A 1 -1.42 -5.85 14.41
C MET A 1 -2.30 -5.93 13.16
N LYS A 2 -2.44 -4.83 12.48
CA LYS A 2 -3.21 -4.78 11.24
C LYS A 2 -2.28 -4.44 10.08
N ILE A 3 -2.59 -4.95 8.90
CA ILE A 3 -1.78 -4.76 7.70
C ILE A 3 -2.61 -4.02 6.67
N LEU A 4 -2.16 -2.82 6.30
CA LEU A 4 -2.82 -2.00 5.28
C LEU A 4 -2.04 -2.13 3.97
N LEU A 5 -2.72 -2.65 2.97
CA LEU A 5 -2.12 -2.95 1.67
C LEU A 5 -2.59 -1.98 0.60
N SER A 6 -1.70 -1.60 -0.28
CA SER A 6 -2.02 -0.94 -1.53
C SER A 6 -0.90 -1.14 -2.54
N GLY A 7 -1.15 -0.83 -3.79
CA GLY A 7 -0.13 -0.92 -4.82
C GLY A 7 -0.71 -1.07 -6.22
N GLU A 8 0.20 -1.18 -7.15
CA GLU A 8 -0.12 -1.38 -8.57
C GLU A 8 -0.65 -2.79 -8.82
N GLY A 9 -1.48 -2.92 -9.85
CA GLY A 9 -2.04 -4.18 -10.28
C GLY A 9 -3.34 -4.50 -9.56
N PRO A 10 -4.48 -4.29 -10.22
CA PRO A 10 -5.77 -4.38 -9.52
C PRO A 10 -6.10 -5.77 -9.02
N THR A 11 -5.43 -6.82 -9.52
CA THR A 11 -5.71 -8.18 -9.10
C THR A 11 -4.55 -8.83 -8.35
N ASP A 12 -3.38 -8.21 -8.34
CA ASP A 12 -2.20 -8.84 -7.74
C ASP A 12 -2.30 -8.91 -6.22
N LEU A 13 -2.72 -7.84 -5.57
CA LEU A 13 -2.94 -7.81 -4.14
C LEU A 13 -4.29 -8.37 -3.75
N GLY A 14 -5.30 -8.13 -4.57
CA GLY A 14 -6.66 -8.55 -4.31
C GLY A 14 -7.66 -7.50 -4.73
N VAL A 15 -8.90 -7.74 -4.41
CA VAL A 15 -10.01 -6.83 -4.76
C VAL A 15 -10.96 -6.67 -3.58
N CYS A 16 -11.65 -5.55 -3.57
CA CYS A 16 -12.72 -5.31 -2.61
C CYS A 16 -14.04 -5.84 -3.17
N ASN A 17 -14.70 -6.69 -2.40
CA ASN A 17 -15.99 -7.25 -2.79
C ASN A 17 -17.14 -6.26 -2.67
N ASN A 18 -16.94 -5.17 -1.92
CA ASN A 18 -17.97 -4.16 -1.71
C ASN A 18 -18.05 -3.12 -2.83
N ALA A 19 -17.34 -3.34 -3.94
CA ALA A 19 -17.27 -2.44 -5.09
C ALA A 19 -16.76 -1.02 -4.74
N GLN A 20 -16.13 -0.86 -3.60
CA GLN A 20 -15.48 0.38 -3.18
C GLN A 20 -13.96 0.25 -3.32
N GLY A 21 -13.29 1.38 -3.29
CA GLY A 21 -11.83 1.37 -3.40
C GLY A 21 -11.11 1.04 -2.10
N ARG A 22 -11.84 0.82 -1.01
CA ARG A 22 -11.28 0.52 0.31
C ARG A 22 -12.13 -0.51 1.01
N CYS A 23 -11.48 -1.49 1.62
CA CYS A 23 -12.19 -2.54 2.34
C CYS A 23 -11.28 -3.19 3.38
N ASP A 24 -11.88 -3.98 4.25
CA ASP A 24 -11.14 -4.78 5.21
C ASP A 24 -11.85 -6.11 5.46
N GLY A 25 -11.17 -6.99 6.19
CA GLY A 25 -11.76 -8.25 6.64
C GLY A 25 -12.33 -9.10 5.51
N ALA A 26 -13.58 -9.48 5.68
CA ALA A 26 -14.27 -10.37 4.74
C ALA A 26 -14.52 -9.74 3.36
N ASP A 27 -14.52 -8.41 3.28
CA ASP A 27 -14.73 -7.73 2.00
C ASP A 27 -13.49 -7.70 1.12
N PHE A 28 -12.34 -8.07 1.66
CA PHE A 28 -11.11 -8.13 0.92
C PHE A 28 -10.85 -9.56 0.42
N LYS A 29 -10.89 -9.73 -0.89
CA LYS A 29 -10.51 -11.00 -1.53
C LYS A 29 -9.03 -10.93 -1.87
N LYS A 30 -8.24 -11.76 -1.19
CA LYS A 30 -6.78 -11.78 -1.33
C LYS A 30 -6.34 -12.27 -2.70
N GLY A 31 -5.40 -11.56 -3.30
CA GLY A 31 -4.75 -11.98 -4.53
C GLY A 31 -3.44 -12.73 -4.27
N PRO A 32 -2.74 -13.13 -5.35
CA PRO A 32 -1.51 -13.92 -5.22
C PRO A 32 -0.39 -13.23 -4.46
N MET A 33 -0.22 -11.91 -4.62
CA MET A 33 0.82 -11.18 -3.89
C MET A 33 0.54 -11.13 -2.41
N THR A 34 -0.72 -11.00 -2.01
CA THR A 34 -1.11 -11.03 -0.60
C THR A 34 -0.88 -12.41 -0.01
N GLN A 35 -1.16 -13.48 -0.76
CA GLN A 35 -0.88 -14.82 -0.31
C GLN A 35 0.62 -15.06 -0.09
N LEU A 36 1.46 -14.56 -0.99
CA LEU A 36 2.90 -14.63 -0.83
C LEU A 36 3.36 -13.86 0.41
N LEU A 37 2.81 -12.68 0.62
CA LEU A 37 3.12 -11.87 1.79
C LEU A 37 2.77 -12.61 3.09
N ILE A 38 1.63 -13.28 3.13
CA ILE A 38 1.23 -14.10 4.28
C ILE A 38 2.29 -15.16 4.56
N GLN A 39 2.73 -15.87 3.53
CA GLN A 39 3.75 -16.90 3.67
C GLN A 39 5.07 -16.35 4.21
N LEU A 40 5.43 -15.13 3.84
CA LEU A 40 6.65 -14.51 4.32
C LEU A 40 6.54 -13.99 5.76
N LEU A 41 5.37 -13.54 6.16
CA LEU A 41 5.16 -12.93 7.47
C LEU A 41 4.85 -13.94 8.57
N GLU A 42 4.16 -15.01 8.27
CA GLU A 42 3.72 -15.96 9.31
C GLU A 42 4.86 -16.52 10.17
N PRO A 43 6.01 -16.90 9.60
CA PRO A 43 7.12 -17.36 10.42
C PRO A 43 7.65 -16.32 11.41
N LEU A 44 7.52 -15.04 11.05
CA LEU A 44 7.99 -13.94 11.90
C LEU A 44 6.97 -13.59 12.99
N LEU A 45 5.69 -13.80 12.71
CA LEU A 45 4.61 -13.43 13.63
C LEU A 45 4.33 -14.52 14.66
N GLY A 46 4.58 -15.78 14.32
CA GLY A 46 4.32 -16.91 15.20
C GLY A 46 2.86 -17.32 15.27
N TYR A 47 2.01 -16.82 14.36
CA TYR A 47 0.61 -17.23 14.23
C TYR A 47 0.17 -17.15 12.77
N SER A 48 -0.95 -17.81 12.45
CA SER A 48 -1.47 -17.86 11.09
C SER A 48 -2.33 -16.64 10.79
N LEU A 49 -1.95 -15.90 9.78
CA LEU A 49 -2.75 -14.75 9.31
C LEU A 49 -4.05 -15.20 8.62
N ALA A 50 -4.09 -16.45 8.15
CA ALA A 50 -5.31 -16.99 7.54
C ALA A 50 -6.47 -17.08 8.54
N ASP A 51 -6.15 -17.25 9.82
CA ASP A 51 -7.15 -17.34 10.89
C ASP A 51 -7.68 -15.97 11.33
N PHE A 52 -7.07 -14.89 10.86
CA PHE A 52 -7.40 -13.52 11.25
C PHE A 52 -7.61 -12.62 10.03
N PRO A 53 -8.68 -12.86 9.24
CA PRO A 53 -8.93 -12.04 8.04
C PRO A 53 -9.10 -10.56 8.36
N GLU A 54 -9.56 -10.22 9.54
CA GLU A 54 -9.69 -8.85 10.00
C GLU A 54 -8.34 -8.13 10.16
N SER A 55 -7.23 -8.87 10.10
CA SER A 55 -5.90 -8.27 10.14
C SER A 55 -5.56 -7.49 8.88
N PHE A 56 -6.30 -7.70 7.78
CA PHE A 56 -6.01 -7.06 6.50
C PHE A 56 -6.99 -5.94 6.21
N ALA A 57 -6.44 -4.84 5.71
CA ALA A 57 -7.19 -3.76 5.09
C ALA A 57 -6.53 -3.45 3.74
N TYR A 58 -7.31 -3.02 2.78
CA TYR A 58 -6.83 -2.78 1.43
C TYR A 58 -7.40 -1.48 0.87
N VAL A 59 -6.55 -0.74 0.17
CA VAL A 59 -6.93 0.45 -0.59
C VAL A 59 -6.45 0.26 -2.02
N SER A 60 -7.35 0.41 -2.98
CA SER A 60 -6.97 0.32 -4.39
C SER A 60 -6.06 1.48 -4.77
N GLU A 61 -5.25 1.28 -5.79
CA GLU A 61 -4.38 2.36 -6.28
C GLU A 61 -5.19 3.59 -6.71
N THR A 62 -6.31 3.36 -7.38
CA THR A 62 -7.19 4.46 -7.81
C THR A 62 -7.70 5.27 -6.63
N ALA A 63 -8.18 4.61 -5.59
CA ALA A 63 -8.65 5.29 -4.38
C ALA A 63 -7.52 6.01 -3.66
N LEU A 64 -6.34 5.40 -3.61
CA LEU A 64 -5.17 6.00 -2.99
C LEU A 64 -4.71 7.25 -3.75
N CYS A 65 -4.70 7.20 -5.08
CA CYS A 65 -4.38 8.35 -5.91
C CYS A 65 -5.37 9.50 -5.67
N ALA A 66 -6.66 9.20 -5.58
CA ALA A 66 -7.67 10.20 -5.30
C ALA A 66 -7.45 10.84 -3.93
N GLN A 67 -7.12 10.06 -2.93
CA GLN A 67 -6.82 10.55 -1.59
C GLN A 67 -5.57 11.43 -1.59
N THR A 68 -4.54 11.06 -2.33
CA THR A 68 -3.32 11.84 -2.46
C THR A 68 -3.62 13.21 -3.10
N LYS A 69 -4.43 13.23 -4.14
CA LYS A 69 -4.83 14.48 -4.81
C LYS A 69 -5.67 15.37 -3.92
N ALA A 70 -6.47 14.78 -3.04
CA ALA A 70 -7.31 15.54 -2.11
C ALA A 70 -6.51 16.08 -0.90
N THR A 71 -5.28 15.61 -0.69
CA THR A 71 -4.44 16.06 0.40
C THR A 71 -4.00 17.50 0.17
N PRO A 72 -4.11 18.41 1.17
CA PRO A 72 -3.64 19.78 1.03
C PRO A 72 -2.17 19.84 0.59
N ALA A 73 -1.84 20.79 -0.26
CA ALA A 73 -0.50 20.94 -0.83
C ALA A 73 0.60 21.00 0.24
N ARG A 74 0.31 21.63 1.38
CA ARG A 74 1.26 21.73 2.50
C ARG A 74 1.63 20.39 3.12
N LEU A 75 0.80 19.37 2.93
CA LEU A 75 1.02 18.02 3.46
C LEU A 75 1.52 17.05 2.40
N GLN A 76 1.64 17.51 1.16
CA GLN A 76 2.18 16.68 0.10
C GLN A 76 3.70 16.73 0.10
N PRO A 77 4.36 15.62 -0.25
CA PRO A 77 5.81 15.63 -0.36
C PRO A 77 6.26 16.53 -1.50
N THR A 78 7.43 17.11 -1.35
CA THR A 78 8.07 17.87 -2.41
C THR A 78 8.38 16.91 -3.56
N ARG A 79 7.88 17.24 -4.74
CA ARG A 79 8.19 16.44 -5.91
C ARG A 79 9.60 16.74 -6.39
N GLY A 80 10.27 15.72 -6.93
CA GLY A 80 11.56 15.60 -7.56
C GLY A 80 12.34 16.81 -8.05
N LYS A 81 11.97 18.01 -7.65
CA LYS A 81 12.66 19.24 -8.00
C LYS A 81 13.74 19.61 -6.99
N LYS A 82 13.73 18.98 -5.85
CA LYS A 82 14.73 19.24 -4.84
C LYS A 82 16.02 18.57 -5.26
N LYS A 83 17.06 19.34 -5.38
CA LYS A 83 18.36 18.85 -5.83
C LYS A 83 18.85 17.72 -4.92
N GLY A 84 19.23 16.62 -5.54
CA GLY A 84 19.77 15.47 -4.82
C GLY A 84 18.71 14.55 -4.20
N VAL A 85 17.43 14.88 -4.33
CA VAL A 85 16.34 14.03 -3.84
C VAL A 85 15.49 13.64 -5.02
N GLU A 86 15.46 12.36 -5.30
CA GLU A 86 14.62 11.83 -6.37
C GLU A 86 13.33 11.30 -5.77
N THR A 87 12.23 11.97 -6.07
CA THR A 87 10.90 11.52 -5.67
C THR A 87 10.18 11.02 -6.91
N SER A 88 9.90 9.72 -6.94
CA SER A 88 9.12 9.12 -8.01
C SER A 88 7.65 9.52 -7.87
N TYR A 89 6.89 9.34 -8.93
CA TYR A 89 5.48 9.67 -8.91
C TYR A 89 4.69 8.86 -7.85
N PHE A 90 5.18 7.70 -7.47
CA PHE A 90 4.54 6.89 -6.44
C PHE A 90 4.77 7.39 -5.01
N TYR A 91 5.71 8.31 -4.82
CA TYR A 91 6.09 8.78 -3.48
C TYR A 91 4.91 9.39 -2.73
N GLY A 92 4.10 10.18 -3.43
CA GLY A 92 2.90 10.77 -2.84
C GLY A 92 1.91 9.72 -2.35
N ASN A 93 1.71 8.67 -3.13
CA ASN A 93 0.83 7.58 -2.74
C ASN A 93 1.37 6.80 -1.55
N ALA A 94 2.67 6.56 -1.51
CA ALA A 94 3.29 5.89 -0.36
C ALA A 94 3.12 6.71 0.92
N MET A 95 3.33 8.02 0.84
CA MET A 95 3.13 8.91 1.98
C MET A 95 1.68 8.93 2.44
N THR A 96 0.75 8.95 1.50
CA THR A 96 -0.68 8.93 1.81
C THR A 96 -1.07 7.63 2.51
N LEU A 97 -0.55 6.50 2.02
CA LEU A 97 -0.80 5.21 2.65
C LEU A 97 -0.27 5.19 4.08
N GLY A 98 0.91 5.75 4.31
CA GLY A 98 1.48 5.87 5.64
C GLY A 98 0.59 6.68 6.60
N ARG A 99 0.03 7.80 6.13
CA ARG A 99 -0.92 8.58 6.92
C ARG A 99 -2.19 7.80 7.22
N MET A 100 -2.71 7.09 6.22
CA MET A 100 -3.89 6.26 6.42
C MET A 100 -3.63 5.16 7.45
N ALA A 101 -2.45 4.57 7.44
CA ALA A 101 -2.06 3.57 8.44
C ALA A 101 -1.98 4.19 9.83
N PHE A 102 -1.44 5.39 9.94
CA PHE A 102 -1.37 6.11 11.20
C PHE A 102 -2.77 6.40 11.77
N ASP A 103 -3.67 6.88 10.93
CA ASP A 103 -5.05 7.15 11.32
C ASP A 103 -5.77 5.87 11.71
N LEU A 104 -5.56 4.81 10.95
CA LEU A 104 -6.17 3.52 11.26
C LEU A 104 -5.65 2.95 12.58
N ALA A 105 -4.37 3.10 12.87
CA ALA A 105 -3.80 2.68 14.15
C ALA A 105 -4.46 3.39 15.33
N ALA A 106 -4.71 4.70 15.21
CA ALA A 106 -5.42 5.45 16.22
C ALA A 106 -6.86 4.99 16.38
N GLU A 107 -7.52 4.67 15.27
CA GLU A 107 -8.92 4.22 15.25
C GLU A 107 -9.09 2.84 15.88
N VAL A 108 -8.21 1.89 15.55
CA VAL A 108 -8.33 0.51 16.03
C VAL A 108 -7.63 0.27 17.36
N GLY A 109 -6.79 1.20 17.81
CA GLY A 109 -6.05 1.06 19.06
C GLY A 109 -4.95 0.00 19.01
N ASP A 110 -4.42 -0.29 17.84
CA ASP A 110 -3.38 -1.31 17.64
C ASP A 110 -2.38 -0.82 16.57
N SER A 111 -1.27 -1.51 16.48
CA SER A 111 -0.26 -1.18 15.47
C SER A 111 -0.75 -1.54 14.07
N VAL A 112 -0.39 -0.71 13.11
CA VAL A 112 -0.71 -0.92 11.69
C VAL A 112 0.58 -0.84 10.89
N VAL A 113 0.80 -1.82 10.04
CA VAL A 113 1.90 -1.83 9.07
C VAL A 113 1.33 -1.53 7.70
N ALA A 114 1.86 -0.51 7.05
CA ALA A 114 1.48 -0.17 5.68
C ALA A 114 2.47 -0.82 4.72
N ILE A 115 1.95 -1.49 3.71
CA ILE A 115 2.77 -2.12 2.68
C ILE A 115 2.27 -1.64 1.32
N PHE A 116 3.17 -1.01 0.57
CA PHE A 116 2.89 -0.51 -0.77
C PHE A 116 3.69 -1.31 -1.78
N PHE A 117 2.98 -1.94 -2.70
CA PHE A 117 3.61 -2.71 -3.78
C PHE A 117 3.69 -1.89 -5.05
N ARG A 118 4.81 -2.03 -5.72
CA ARG A 118 5.04 -1.37 -6.98
C ARG A 118 5.65 -2.35 -7.96
N ASP A 119 5.10 -2.36 -9.16
CA ASP A 119 5.61 -3.18 -10.24
C ASP A 119 6.88 -2.55 -10.81
N THR A 120 7.86 -3.38 -11.10
CA THR A 120 9.13 -2.97 -11.70
C THR A 120 9.28 -3.53 -13.11
N ASP A 121 8.20 -3.53 -13.85
CA ASP A 121 8.11 -4.16 -15.18
C ASP A 121 8.84 -3.39 -16.28
N GLY A 122 9.57 -2.33 -15.94
CA GLY A 122 10.35 -1.59 -16.91
C GLY A 122 9.64 -0.41 -17.54
N THR A 123 8.51 0.02 -17.00
CA THR A 123 7.92 1.28 -17.45
C THR A 123 8.86 2.43 -17.12
N HIS A 124 8.78 3.49 -17.90
CA HIS A 124 9.67 4.64 -17.69
C HIS A 124 9.69 5.14 -16.25
N SER A 125 8.53 5.17 -15.64
CA SER A 125 8.42 5.67 -14.28
C SER A 125 8.99 4.72 -13.24
N SER A 126 9.04 3.44 -13.52
CA SER A 126 9.49 2.45 -12.55
C SER A 126 11.00 2.21 -12.58
N HIS A 127 11.63 2.37 -13.73
CA HIS A 127 13.06 2.06 -13.81
C HIS A 127 13.96 3.24 -13.50
N THR A 128 13.43 4.44 -13.49
CA THR A 128 14.24 5.64 -13.31
C THR A 128 14.91 5.65 -11.94
N GLY A 129 16.23 5.73 -11.94
CA GLY A 129 17.02 5.85 -10.74
C GLY A 129 17.19 4.59 -9.91
N LEU A 130 16.34 3.61 -10.09
CA LEU A 130 16.40 2.39 -9.28
C LEU A 130 16.94 1.19 -10.04
N TRP A 131 16.60 1.08 -11.30
CA TRP A 131 16.86 -0.13 -12.06
C TRP A 131 17.79 0.06 -13.25
N GLN A 132 18.18 1.27 -13.51
CA GLN A 132 19.02 1.57 -14.68
C GLN A 132 20.40 0.97 -14.60
N ASP A 133 20.89 0.74 -13.41
CA ASP A 133 22.24 0.23 -13.20
C ASP A 133 22.34 -1.29 -13.31
N LYS A 134 21.24 -1.93 -13.62
CA LYS A 134 21.22 -3.39 -13.82
C LYS A 134 21.58 -3.78 -15.22
#